data_9d5e8e3b19b25479f193fe8f61b1e41d
#
_entry.id   9d5e8e3b19b25479f193fe8f61b1e41d
#
_cell.length_a   1.000
_cell.length_b   1.000
_cell.length_c   1.000
_cell.angle_alpha   90.00
_cell.angle_beta   90.00
_cell.angle_gamma   90.00
#
_symmetry.space_group_name_H-M   'P 1'
#
loop_
_entity.id
_entity.type
_entity.pdbx_description
1 polymer ?
#
loop_
_entity_poly.entity_id
_entity_poly.type
_entity_poly.pdbx_seq_one_letter_code
_entity_poly.pdbx_strand_id
1 'polypeptide(L)'
;MDVDVDVDVDVVVVGAGASGLACTADLLAAGLRVSLLEAGDAVGGRMRTDRIGGFTIDRGFQVFNTSYPQVKRRLDLKALRLRPFTAGVLVHTPDGPRRFTDPTRRRRARGGRGRLLPAEGVSARDLAALSLMSARDLLAPVSWLRGRTDATTATALADAGLSAELVEGLLRPFLSGVFLEDDLETSARFFHLVWRSMLRGTLCLPADGIGAVPAQLAARLPDGVLRTGARVTSLTSGGVALADGAELSARTVVVATGGRAAAELLPGLDVPGGRTVTTLYHAAARSPLAEPTLVVDSRRRFLNSCVLTEVHPGFADDGRALVSTSVLGTPGPAEVADVEAALGEAYGTDVAAWEAVHRVTVPDALPAMPPPLALSRTTRFGPGRYACGDHRATGSVQGALASGTRAAREVLADLSNENR
;
A
#
# COMPACT_ATOMS: atom_id res chain seq x y z
N MET A 1 48.11 -2.92 -3.79
CA MET A 1 48.13 -3.40 -2.38
C MET A 1 46.80 -3.05 -1.81
N ASP A 2 45.82 -3.96 -2.03
CA ASP A 2 44.46 -3.83 -1.49
C ASP A 2 44.56 -4.00 0.02
N VAL A 3 44.32 -2.92 0.74
CA VAL A 3 44.15 -2.98 2.19
C VAL A 3 42.80 -3.68 2.38
N ASP A 4 42.84 -4.93 2.83
CA ASP A 4 41.65 -5.66 3.26
C ASP A 4 41.10 -4.88 4.48
N VAL A 5 40.22 -3.93 4.22
CA VAL A 5 39.52 -3.18 5.26
C VAL A 5 38.60 -4.20 5.93
N ASP A 6 38.95 -4.57 7.18
CA ASP A 6 38.12 -5.46 7.98
C ASP A 6 36.75 -4.81 8.17
N VAL A 7 35.76 -5.21 7.33
CA VAL A 7 34.40 -4.67 7.36
C VAL A 7 33.53 -5.51 8.27
N ASP A 8 32.67 -4.86 9.07
CA ASP A 8 31.77 -5.56 9.99
C ASP A 8 30.81 -6.49 9.25
N VAL A 9 30.26 -6.00 8.11
CA VAL A 9 29.34 -6.74 7.25
C VAL A 9 29.59 -6.43 5.76
N ASP A 10 29.15 -7.31 4.88
CA ASP A 10 29.26 -7.09 3.44
C ASP A 10 28.30 -6.00 2.96
N VAL A 11 27.05 -6.00 3.51
CA VAL A 11 25.98 -5.07 3.15
C VAL A 11 25.26 -4.53 4.37
N VAL A 12 25.11 -3.21 4.46
CA VAL A 12 24.15 -2.57 5.36
C VAL A 12 22.89 -2.23 4.57
N VAL A 13 21.72 -2.63 5.08
CA VAL A 13 20.41 -2.24 4.58
C VAL A 13 19.77 -1.28 5.57
N VAL A 14 19.40 -0.07 5.12
CA VAL A 14 18.83 1.00 5.96
C VAL A 14 17.33 1.08 5.74
N GLY A 15 16.56 0.74 6.78
CA GLY A 15 15.09 0.71 6.79
C GLY A 15 14.51 -0.70 6.64
N ALA A 16 13.75 -1.13 7.67
CA ALA A 16 13.08 -2.43 7.71
C ALA A 16 11.61 -2.38 7.24
N GLY A 17 11.33 -1.58 6.21
CA GLY A 17 10.09 -1.66 5.44
C GLY A 17 10.07 -2.88 4.52
N ALA A 18 8.98 -3.07 3.77
CA ALA A 18 8.82 -4.22 2.86
C ALA A 18 9.98 -4.38 1.86
N SER A 19 10.55 -3.27 1.35
CA SER A 19 11.69 -3.30 0.41
C SER A 19 12.99 -3.75 1.09
N GLY A 20 13.29 -3.22 2.28
CA GLY A 20 14.48 -3.58 3.04
C GLY A 20 14.45 -5.05 3.49
N LEU A 21 13.31 -5.51 4.01
CA LEU A 21 13.10 -6.91 4.38
C LEU A 21 13.29 -7.87 3.20
N ALA A 22 12.75 -7.51 2.02
CA ALA A 22 12.92 -8.32 0.82
C ALA A 22 14.37 -8.33 0.32
N CYS A 23 15.05 -7.20 0.35
CA CYS A 23 16.46 -7.05 -0.03
C CYS A 23 17.35 -7.88 0.89
N THR A 24 17.20 -7.71 2.20
CA THR A 24 17.96 -8.44 3.22
C THR A 24 17.82 -9.95 3.07
N ALA A 25 16.58 -10.44 2.91
CA ALA A 25 16.33 -11.87 2.75
C ALA A 25 17.02 -12.45 1.49
N ASP A 26 17.00 -11.72 0.37
CA ASP A 26 17.64 -12.17 -0.88
C ASP A 26 19.17 -12.12 -0.80
N LEU A 27 19.76 -11.14 -0.11
CA LEU A 27 21.22 -11.04 0.12
C LEU A 27 21.72 -12.13 1.06
N LEU A 28 21.02 -12.38 2.17
CA LEU A 28 21.34 -13.48 3.09
C LEU A 28 21.26 -14.84 2.37
N ALA A 29 20.25 -15.05 1.54
CA ALA A 29 20.11 -16.29 0.75
C ALA A 29 21.25 -16.50 -0.24
N ALA A 30 21.96 -15.43 -0.63
CA ALA A 30 23.16 -15.49 -1.46
C ALA A 30 24.47 -15.62 -0.65
N GLY A 31 24.37 -15.76 0.68
CA GLY A 31 25.53 -16.01 1.56
C GLY A 31 26.27 -14.76 2.04
N LEU A 32 25.74 -13.56 1.83
CA LEU A 32 26.38 -12.32 2.31
C LEU A 32 26.07 -12.08 3.78
N ARG A 33 27.03 -11.46 4.51
CA ARG A 33 26.83 -10.92 5.86
C ARG A 33 26.07 -9.60 5.74
N VAL A 34 24.86 -9.53 6.30
CA VAL A 34 23.96 -8.36 6.17
C VAL A 34 23.57 -7.84 7.55
N SER A 35 23.56 -6.52 7.71
CA SER A 35 22.92 -5.84 8.84
C SER A 35 21.75 -5.01 8.32
N LEU A 36 20.55 -5.24 8.89
CA LEU A 36 19.33 -4.49 8.61
C LEU A 36 19.07 -3.52 9.76
N LEU A 37 19.14 -2.21 9.49
CA LEU A 37 18.97 -1.15 10.48
C LEU A 37 17.61 -0.47 10.31
N GLU A 38 16.84 -0.39 11.40
CA GLU A 38 15.55 0.28 11.47
C GLU A 38 15.58 1.37 12.52
N ALA A 39 15.18 2.58 12.14
CA ALA A 39 15.16 3.72 13.05
C ALA A 39 14.06 3.64 14.12
N GLY A 40 12.95 2.97 13.79
CA GLY A 40 11.82 2.76 14.69
C GLY A 40 12.02 1.58 15.64
N ASP A 41 11.03 1.38 16.50
CA ASP A 41 10.96 0.32 17.49
C ASP A 41 10.53 -1.04 16.90
N ALA A 42 9.99 -1.03 15.66
CA ALA A 42 9.54 -2.25 14.98
C ALA A 42 9.64 -2.10 13.45
N VAL A 43 9.64 -3.25 12.78
CA VAL A 43 9.64 -3.35 11.31
C VAL A 43 8.33 -2.88 10.69
N GLY A 44 8.35 -2.65 9.37
CA GLY A 44 7.14 -2.44 8.56
C GLY A 44 7.06 -1.07 7.87
N GLY A 45 7.74 -0.06 8.39
CA GLY A 45 7.64 1.29 7.84
C GLY A 45 6.20 1.80 7.89
N ARG A 46 5.55 1.96 6.71
CA ARG A 46 4.12 2.35 6.59
C ARG A 46 3.13 1.21 6.89
N MET A 47 3.57 -0.03 6.89
CA MET A 47 2.73 -1.21 7.20
C MET A 47 2.89 -1.56 8.67
N ARG A 48 2.26 -0.78 9.55
CA ARG A 48 2.31 -0.97 11.01
C ARG A 48 0.93 -1.00 11.60
N THR A 49 0.80 -1.76 12.69
CA THR A 49 -0.43 -1.92 13.47
C THR A 49 -0.10 -1.65 14.93
N ASP A 50 -0.94 -0.88 15.60
CA ASP A 50 -0.83 -0.57 17.02
C ASP A 50 -2.06 -1.14 17.77
N ARG A 51 -1.92 -1.38 19.07
CA ARG A 51 -3.02 -1.68 19.98
C ARG A 51 -3.32 -0.45 20.82
N ILE A 52 -4.50 0.14 20.64
CA ILE A 52 -4.90 1.38 21.31
C ILE A 52 -6.27 1.18 21.93
N GLY A 53 -6.38 1.28 23.25
CA GLY A 53 -7.65 1.18 23.97
C GLY A 53 -8.45 -0.10 23.68
N GLY A 54 -7.77 -1.23 23.43
CA GLY A 54 -8.43 -2.50 23.08
C GLY A 54 -8.74 -2.65 21.59
N PHE A 55 -8.39 -1.66 20.75
CA PHE A 55 -8.58 -1.73 19.30
C PHE A 55 -7.29 -2.07 18.57
N THR A 56 -7.41 -2.80 17.47
CA THR A 56 -6.32 -3.02 16.50
C THR A 56 -6.38 -1.92 15.45
N ILE A 57 -5.38 -1.03 15.45
CA ILE A 57 -5.32 0.18 14.64
C ILE A 57 -4.14 0.08 13.67
N ASP A 58 -4.41 0.02 12.38
CA ASP A 58 -3.38 0.13 11.34
C ASP A 58 -2.94 1.60 11.21
N ARG A 59 -1.63 1.84 11.03
CA ARG A 59 -1.13 3.21 10.77
C ARG A 59 -1.48 3.63 9.35
N GLY A 60 -2.73 4.11 9.18
CA GLY A 60 -3.38 4.33 7.90
C GLY A 60 -4.03 3.07 7.33
N PHE A 61 -5.26 3.21 6.85
CA PHE A 61 -6.02 2.10 6.28
C PHE A 61 -5.35 1.57 5.01
N GLN A 62 -5.10 0.28 4.95
CA GLN A 62 -4.46 -0.38 3.81
C GLN A 62 -5.19 -1.67 3.46
N VAL A 63 -5.49 -1.85 2.19
CA VAL A 63 -6.08 -3.09 1.68
C VAL A 63 -4.96 -3.99 1.14
N PHE A 64 -4.93 -5.24 1.60
CA PHE A 64 -3.98 -6.24 1.13
C PHE A 64 -4.54 -7.03 -0.06
N ASN A 65 -3.75 -7.16 -1.13
CA ASN A 65 -4.15 -7.89 -2.33
C ASN A 65 -3.36 -9.19 -2.49
N THR A 66 -4.06 -10.32 -2.52
CA THR A 66 -3.45 -11.65 -2.60
C THR A 66 -2.87 -12.02 -3.96
N SER A 67 -3.13 -11.24 -5.03
CA SER A 67 -2.70 -11.59 -6.38
C SER A 67 -1.26 -11.20 -6.70
N TYR A 68 -0.66 -10.34 -5.92
CA TYR A 68 0.67 -9.82 -6.17
C TYR A 68 1.74 -10.93 -6.23
N PRO A 69 2.55 -11.00 -7.31
CA PRO A 69 3.56 -12.06 -7.46
C PRO A 69 4.57 -12.13 -6.31
N GLN A 70 5.06 -10.98 -5.82
CA GLN A 70 6.01 -10.96 -4.71
C GLN A 70 5.37 -11.40 -3.39
N VAL A 71 4.09 -11.07 -3.19
CA VAL A 71 3.32 -11.53 -2.02
C VAL A 71 3.21 -13.06 -2.03
N LYS A 72 2.84 -13.66 -3.17
CA LYS A 72 2.75 -15.12 -3.31
C LYS A 72 4.09 -15.84 -3.14
N ARG A 73 5.18 -15.19 -3.54
CA ARG A 73 6.54 -15.76 -3.43
C ARG A 73 7.06 -15.72 -1.99
N ARG A 74 6.73 -14.66 -1.23
CA ARG A 74 7.42 -14.33 0.02
C ARG A 74 6.61 -14.59 1.28
N LEU A 75 5.28 -14.69 1.17
CA LEU A 75 4.40 -14.75 2.32
C LEU A 75 3.63 -16.07 2.39
N ASP A 76 3.44 -16.58 3.58
CA ASP A 76 2.47 -17.61 3.89
C ASP A 76 1.10 -16.93 4.12
N LEU A 77 0.27 -16.93 3.07
CA LEU A 77 -1.05 -16.29 3.11
C LEU A 77 -2.00 -16.99 4.08
N LYS A 78 -1.78 -18.29 4.38
CA LYS A 78 -2.60 -19.03 5.33
C LYS A 78 -2.30 -18.59 6.76
N ALA A 79 -1.03 -18.43 7.09
CA ALA A 79 -0.60 -17.97 8.41
C ALA A 79 -1.04 -16.53 8.72
N LEU A 80 -1.22 -15.67 7.70
CA LEU A 80 -1.76 -14.32 7.85
C LEU A 80 -3.26 -14.29 8.18
N ARG A 81 -3.98 -15.43 8.11
CA ARG A 81 -5.41 -15.55 8.46
C ARG A 81 -6.26 -14.47 7.78
N LEU A 82 -6.05 -14.27 6.47
CA LEU A 82 -6.65 -13.18 5.68
C LEU A 82 -8.17 -13.17 5.74
N ARG A 83 -8.75 -12.00 5.96
CA ARG A 83 -10.17 -11.72 6.05
C ARG A 83 -10.61 -10.88 4.84
N PRO A 84 -11.45 -11.43 3.96
CA PRO A 84 -11.81 -10.76 2.72
C PRO A 84 -12.86 -9.67 2.96
N PHE A 85 -12.74 -8.59 2.20
CA PHE A 85 -13.83 -7.66 1.97
C PHE A 85 -14.88 -8.27 1.02
N THR A 86 -16.09 -7.72 1.05
CA THR A 86 -17.07 -7.93 -0.01
C THR A 86 -16.45 -7.54 -1.36
N ALA A 87 -16.63 -8.38 -2.38
CA ALA A 87 -16.13 -8.09 -3.72
C ALA A 87 -17.01 -7.03 -4.40
N GLY A 88 -16.80 -5.78 -4.04
CA GLY A 88 -17.60 -4.65 -4.50
C GLY A 88 -17.37 -3.43 -3.62
N VAL A 89 -18.17 -2.40 -3.87
CA VAL A 89 -18.16 -1.12 -3.16
C VAL A 89 -19.57 -0.59 -3.02
N LEU A 90 -19.84 0.08 -1.91
CA LEU A 90 -21.06 0.86 -1.69
C LEU A 90 -20.73 2.33 -1.92
N VAL A 91 -21.35 2.95 -2.89
CA VAL A 91 -21.17 4.37 -3.18
C VAL A 91 -22.31 5.14 -2.53
N HIS A 92 -21.98 6.04 -1.63
CA HIS A 92 -22.93 7.02 -1.12
C HIS A 92 -23.13 8.13 -2.16
N THR A 93 -24.37 8.36 -2.55
CA THR A 93 -24.77 9.43 -3.49
C THR A 93 -25.90 10.27 -2.90
N PRO A 94 -26.14 11.50 -3.40
CA PRO A 94 -27.27 12.31 -2.96
C PRO A 94 -28.64 11.62 -3.09
N ASP A 95 -28.76 10.74 -4.08
CA ASP A 95 -29.99 9.99 -4.37
C ASP A 95 -30.12 8.69 -3.57
N GLY A 96 -29.16 8.42 -2.67
CA GLY A 96 -29.08 7.21 -1.86
C GLY A 96 -27.90 6.30 -2.21
N PRO A 97 -27.71 5.21 -1.45
CA PRO A 97 -26.58 4.33 -1.64
C PRO A 97 -26.73 3.47 -2.92
N ARG A 98 -25.68 3.43 -3.73
CA ARG A 98 -25.59 2.57 -4.92
C ARG A 98 -24.56 1.47 -4.70
N ARG A 99 -24.93 0.22 -4.92
CA ARG A 99 -24.04 -0.94 -4.71
C ARG A 99 -23.49 -1.45 -6.04
N PHE A 100 -22.16 -1.54 -6.09
CA PHE A 100 -21.44 -2.15 -7.21
C PHE A 100 -20.75 -3.42 -6.73
N THR A 101 -21.05 -4.55 -7.34
CA THR A 101 -20.49 -5.86 -6.99
C THR A 101 -19.83 -6.49 -8.20
N ASP A 102 -18.70 -7.16 -8.00
CA ASP A 102 -18.07 -7.98 -9.03
C ASP A 102 -18.95 -9.22 -9.31
N PRO A 103 -19.58 -9.30 -10.48
CA PRO A 103 -20.49 -10.40 -10.80
C PRO A 103 -19.77 -11.75 -10.89
N THR A 104 -18.45 -11.75 -11.11
CA THR A 104 -17.66 -12.97 -11.28
C THR A 104 -17.33 -13.66 -9.95
N ARG A 105 -17.48 -12.96 -8.80
CA ARG A 105 -17.11 -13.45 -7.46
C ARG A 105 -18.27 -13.81 -6.56
N ARG A 106 -19.45 -13.94 -7.09
CA ARG A 106 -20.74 -14.13 -6.40
C ARG A 106 -20.86 -15.37 -5.51
N ARG A 107 -20.09 -16.44 -5.76
CA ARG A 107 -20.24 -17.73 -5.07
C ARG A 107 -19.71 -17.78 -3.63
N ARG A 108 -19.04 -16.73 -3.13
CA ARG A 108 -18.41 -16.71 -1.79
C ARG A 108 -19.13 -15.86 -0.73
N ALA A 109 -20.10 -15.06 -1.10
CA ALA A 109 -20.89 -14.28 -0.12
C ALA A 109 -22.00 -15.17 0.48
N ARG A 110 -21.79 -15.68 1.69
CA ARG A 110 -22.83 -16.35 2.47
C ARG A 110 -23.81 -15.29 2.99
N GLY A 111 -25.07 -15.34 2.57
CA GLY A 111 -26.20 -14.81 3.33
C GLY A 111 -26.95 -13.61 2.77
N GLY A 112 -26.59 -13.01 1.66
CA GLY A 112 -27.34 -11.88 1.10
C GLY A 112 -28.17 -12.26 -0.14
N ARG A 113 -29.52 -12.20 -0.05
CA ARG A 113 -30.42 -12.21 -1.22
C ARG A 113 -30.31 -10.89 -2.00
N GLY A 114 -29.10 -10.51 -2.45
CA GLY A 114 -28.89 -9.36 -3.30
C GLY A 114 -29.25 -9.71 -4.75
N ARG A 115 -30.19 -8.98 -5.35
CA ARG A 115 -30.56 -9.06 -6.75
C ARG A 115 -29.32 -8.86 -7.63
N LEU A 116 -29.14 -9.74 -8.60
CA LEU A 116 -28.13 -9.68 -9.66
C LEU A 116 -28.53 -8.65 -10.72
N LEU A 117 -28.59 -7.41 -10.39
CA LEU A 117 -28.67 -6.38 -11.40
C LEU A 117 -27.30 -5.70 -11.51
N PRO A 118 -26.87 -5.38 -12.76
CA PRO A 118 -25.86 -4.33 -12.89
C PRO A 118 -26.32 -3.15 -12.03
N ALA A 119 -25.39 -2.47 -11.42
CA ALA A 119 -25.68 -1.35 -10.54
C ALA A 119 -26.78 -0.46 -11.13
N GLU A 120 -27.79 -0.15 -10.35
CA GLU A 120 -28.82 0.80 -10.78
C GLU A 120 -28.10 2.07 -11.23
N GLY A 121 -28.33 2.50 -12.48
CA GLY A 121 -27.71 3.68 -13.06
C GLY A 121 -26.47 3.43 -13.94
N VAL A 122 -26.00 2.17 -14.14
CA VAL A 122 -24.95 1.91 -15.15
C VAL A 122 -25.59 1.58 -16.49
N SER A 123 -25.23 2.32 -17.54
CA SER A 123 -25.73 2.06 -18.89
C SER A 123 -25.20 0.71 -19.43
N ALA A 124 -25.96 0.09 -20.34
CA ALA A 124 -25.49 -1.13 -21.01
C ALA A 124 -24.18 -0.90 -21.79
N ARG A 125 -23.98 0.31 -22.32
CA ARG A 125 -22.76 0.74 -22.99
C ARG A 125 -21.58 0.77 -22.02
N ASP A 126 -21.74 1.37 -20.85
CA ASP A 126 -20.70 1.44 -19.82
C ASP A 126 -20.34 0.05 -19.29
N LEU A 127 -21.34 -0.81 -19.08
CA LEU A 127 -21.12 -2.17 -18.66
C LEU A 127 -20.31 -2.97 -19.71
N ALA A 128 -20.62 -2.78 -21.00
CA ALA A 128 -19.87 -3.41 -22.08
C ALA A 128 -18.43 -2.87 -22.16
N ALA A 129 -18.24 -1.55 -22.08
CA ALA A 129 -16.92 -0.91 -22.10
C ALA A 129 -16.06 -1.35 -20.91
N LEU A 130 -16.60 -1.33 -19.69
CA LEU A 130 -15.92 -1.77 -18.48
C LEU A 130 -15.57 -3.26 -18.53
N SER A 131 -16.47 -4.09 -19.07
CA SER A 131 -16.24 -5.53 -19.24
C SER A 131 -15.12 -5.79 -20.26
N LEU A 132 -15.11 -5.08 -21.39
CA LEU A 132 -14.07 -5.20 -22.42
C LEU A 132 -12.71 -4.76 -21.89
N MET A 133 -12.64 -3.60 -21.20
CA MET A 133 -11.42 -3.13 -20.54
C MET A 133 -10.91 -4.14 -19.52
N SER A 134 -11.80 -4.66 -18.68
CA SER A 134 -11.46 -5.65 -17.64
C SER A 134 -10.99 -6.97 -18.25
N ALA A 135 -11.63 -7.48 -19.27
CA ALA A 135 -11.23 -8.69 -19.98
C ALA A 135 -9.85 -8.51 -20.65
N ARG A 136 -9.63 -7.39 -21.32
CA ARG A 136 -8.33 -7.04 -21.88
C ARG A 136 -7.24 -7.04 -20.81
N ASP A 137 -7.44 -6.34 -19.70
CA ASP A 137 -6.45 -6.22 -18.63
C ASP A 137 -6.20 -7.57 -17.93
N LEU A 138 -7.21 -8.42 -17.84
CA LEU A 138 -7.11 -9.75 -17.27
C LEU A 138 -6.31 -10.71 -18.15
N LEU A 139 -6.53 -10.67 -19.47
CA LEU A 139 -6.01 -11.65 -20.44
C LEU A 139 -4.70 -11.21 -21.10
N ALA A 140 -4.48 -9.90 -21.29
CA ALA A 140 -3.28 -9.41 -21.98
C ALA A 140 -1.99 -9.79 -21.24
N PRO A 141 -0.90 -10.06 -21.95
CA PRO A 141 0.42 -10.21 -21.34
C PRO A 141 0.81 -8.97 -20.53
N VAL A 142 1.44 -9.15 -19.37
CA VAL A 142 1.88 -8.03 -18.52
C VAL A 142 2.89 -7.12 -19.25
N SER A 143 3.74 -7.70 -20.09
CA SER A 143 4.69 -6.95 -20.95
C SER A 143 3.96 -5.99 -21.88
N TRP A 144 2.83 -6.40 -22.45
CA TRP A 144 2.02 -5.53 -23.31
C TRP A 144 1.41 -4.36 -22.52
N LEU A 145 0.85 -4.61 -21.34
CA LEU A 145 0.32 -3.54 -20.47
C LEU A 145 1.40 -2.53 -20.09
N ARG A 146 2.61 -3.00 -19.81
CA ARG A 146 3.77 -2.15 -19.48
C ARG A 146 4.33 -1.36 -20.66
N GLY A 147 4.20 -1.89 -21.86
CA GLY A 147 4.74 -1.30 -23.09
C GLY A 147 3.82 -0.29 -23.77
N ARG A 148 2.60 -0.09 -23.29
CA ARG A 148 1.66 0.90 -23.86
C ARG A 148 2.21 2.32 -23.72
N THR A 149 1.78 3.20 -24.62
CA THR A 149 1.93 4.66 -24.45
C THR A 149 1.27 5.03 -23.12
N ASP A 150 2.00 5.77 -22.29
CA ASP A 150 1.50 6.18 -21.00
C ASP A 150 0.67 7.45 -21.09
N ALA A 151 -0.42 7.48 -20.39
CA ALA A 151 -1.34 8.60 -20.25
C ALA A 151 -1.85 8.65 -18.81
N THR A 152 -2.71 9.59 -18.49
CA THR A 152 -3.41 9.61 -17.20
C THR A 152 -4.48 8.51 -17.13
N THR A 153 -4.83 8.10 -15.91
CA THR A 153 -5.97 7.19 -15.69
C THR A 153 -7.26 7.78 -16.24
N ALA A 154 -7.48 9.10 -16.07
CA ALA A 154 -8.64 9.80 -16.65
C ALA A 154 -8.72 9.59 -18.17
N THR A 155 -7.63 9.81 -18.89
CA THR A 155 -7.53 9.58 -20.34
C THR A 155 -7.82 8.14 -20.69
N ALA A 156 -7.24 7.17 -19.95
CA ALA A 156 -7.43 5.76 -20.24
C ALA A 156 -8.90 5.28 -20.05
N LEU A 157 -9.60 5.83 -19.08
CA LEU A 157 -11.02 5.55 -18.86
C LEU A 157 -11.89 6.13 -19.97
N ALA A 158 -11.61 7.37 -20.42
CA ALA A 158 -12.28 8.01 -21.56
C ALA A 158 -12.04 7.22 -22.86
N ASP A 159 -10.80 6.84 -23.16
CA ASP A 159 -10.41 6.03 -24.33
C ASP A 159 -11.06 4.63 -24.32
N ALA A 160 -11.35 4.10 -23.13
CA ALA A 160 -12.12 2.85 -22.99
C ALA A 160 -13.60 3.02 -23.32
N GLY A 161 -14.09 4.24 -23.55
CA GLY A 161 -15.47 4.57 -23.90
C GLY A 161 -16.42 4.61 -22.72
N LEU A 162 -15.90 4.74 -21.49
CA LEU A 162 -16.69 4.90 -20.27
C LEU A 162 -17.29 6.30 -20.20
N SER A 163 -18.55 6.40 -19.78
CA SER A 163 -19.24 7.68 -19.65
C SER A 163 -18.70 8.49 -18.46
N ALA A 164 -18.81 9.82 -18.56
CA ALA A 164 -18.47 10.71 -17.45
C ALA A 164 -19.31 10.38 -16.20
N GLU A 165 -20.56 9.97 -16.37
CA GLU A 165 -21.42 9.60 -15.24
C GLU A 165 -20.88 8.40 -14.47
N LEU A 166 -20.43 7.34 -15.15
CA LEU A 166 -19.81 6.18 -14.50
C LEU A 166 -18.46 6.53 -13.88
N VAL A 167 -17.66 7.34 -14.58
CA VAL A 167 -16.34 7.76 -14.07
C VAL A 167 -16.52 8.60 -12.81
N GLU A 168 -17.29 9.65 -12.83
CA GLU A 168 -17.48 10.56 -11.69
C GLU A 168 -18.29 9.93 -10.56
N GLY A 169 -19.30 9.13 -10.88
CA GLY A 169 -20.20 8.53 -9.90
C GLY A 169 -19.67 7.26 -9.21
N LEU A 170 -18.67 6.58 -9.80
CA LEU A 170 -18.13 5.33 -9.25
C LEU A 170 -16.62 5.27 -9.29
N LEU A 171 -16.04 5.38 -10.51
CA LEU A 171 -14.63 5.00 -10.68
C LEU A 171 -13.69 6.02 -10.02
N ARG A 172 -13.96 7.31 -10.15
CA ARG A 172 -13.17 8.35 -9.49
C ARG A 172 -13.22 8.21 -7.96
N PRO A 173 -14.39 8.18 -7.29
CA PRO A 173 -14.44 7.99 -5.83
C PRO A 173 -13.71 6.74 -5.35
N PHE A 174 -13.82 5.63 -6.08
CA PHE A 174 -13.14 4.39 -5.75
C PHE A 174 -11.62 4.48 -5.96
N LEU A 175 -11.18 4.98 -7.13
CA LEU A 175 -9.76 5.06 -7.49
C LEU A 175 -9.01 6.14 -6.69
N SER A 176 -9.70 7.19 -6.24
CA SER A 176 -9.11 8.18 -5.33
C SER A 176 -8.60 7.53 -4.05
N GLY A 177 -9.32 6.58 -3.49
CA GLY A 177 -8.84 5.79 -2.36
C GLY A 177 -7.69 4.83 -2.68
N VAL A 178 -7.60 4.36 -3.93
CA VAL A 178 -6.52 3.47 -4.39
C VAL A 178 -5.23 4.23 -4.65
N PHE A 179 -5.32 5.43 -5.22
CA PHE A 179 -4.16 6.22 -5.64
C PHE A 179 -3.85 7.40 -4.72
N LEU A 180 -4.68 7.65 -3.72
CA LEU A 180 -4.61 8.80 -2.81
C LEU A 180 -4.54 10.13 -3.57
N GLU A 181 -5.43 10.29 -4.57
CA GLU A 181 -5.55 11.49 -5.38
C GLU A 181 -6.93 11.57 -6.06
N ASP A 182 -7.39 12.77 -6.37
CA ASP A 182 -8.74 13.03 -6.86
C ASP A 182 -8.86 13.26 -8.37
N ASP A 183 -7.75 13.55 -9.05
CA ASP A 183 -7.78 14.02 -10.44
C ASP A 183 -7.60 12.90 -11.47
N LEU A 184 -7.37 11.66 -11.01
CA LEU A 184 -7.05 10.49 -11.85
C LEU A 184 -5.82 10.75 -12.75
N GLU A 185 -4.82 11.48 -12.21
CA GLU A 185 -3.56 11.79 -12.88
C GLU A 185 -2.59 10.61 -12.88
N THR A 186 -2.82 9.62 -12.04
CA THR A 186 -1.96 8.41 -11.97
C THR A 186 -1.84 7.76 -13.34
N SER A 187 -0.64 7.27 -13.66
CA SER A 187 -0.30 6.58 -14.91
C SER A 187 -1.30 5.48 -15.26
N ALA A 188 -1.79 5.50 -16.49
CA ALA A 188 -2.68 4.49 -17.05
C ALA A 188 -2.05 3.09 -17.03
N ARG A 189 -0.73 2.98 -17.28
CA ARG A 189 -0.02 1.70 -17.21
C ARG A 189 -0.07 1.12 -15.80
N PHE A 190 0.09 1.96 -14.78
CA PHE A 190 -0.03 1.53 -13.39
C PHE A 190 -1.47 1.20 -13.03
N PHE A 191 -2.43 2.03 -13.43
CA PHE A 191 -3.86 1.77 -13.26
C PHE A 191 -4.24 0.38 -13.79
N HIS A 192 -3.90 0.05 -15.05
CA HIS A 192 -4.23 -1.26 -15.64
C HIS A 192 -3.59 -2.44 -14.88
N LEU A 193 -2.36 -2.28 -14.36
CA LEU A 193 -1.74 -3.31 -13.51
C LEU A 193 -2.44 -3.49 -12.18
N VAL A 194 -2.88 -2.40 -11.55
CA VAL A 194 -3.66 -2.44 -10.30
C VAL A 194 -5.03 -3.04 -10.54
N TRP A 195 -5.73 -2.61 -11.59
CA TRP A 195 -7.03 -3.13 -12.00
C TRP A 195 -6.97 -4.65 -12.25
N ARG A 196 -6.01 -5.09 -13.05
CA ARG A 196 -5.72 -6.53 -13.25
C ARG A 196 -5.50 -7.26 -11.92
N SER A 197 -4.76 -6.67 -11.00
CA SER A 197 -4.47 -7.28 -9.71
C SER A 197 -5.72 -7.41 -8.85
N MET A 198 -6.61 -6.43 -8.88
CA MET A 198 -7.91 -6.48 -8.20
C MET A 198 -8.80 -7.56 -8.80
N LEU A 199 -8.84 -7.68 -10.13
CA LEU A 199 -9.61 -8.73 -10.81
C LEU A 199 -9.11 -10.15 -10.48
N ARG A 200 -7.81 -10.34 -10.26
CA ARG A 200 -7.18 -11.65 -10.01
C ARG A 200 -7.05 -12.00 -8.53
N GLY A 201 -6.98 -11.01 -7.66
CA GLY A 201 -6.73 -11.16 -6.23
C GLY A 201 -7.99 -11.04 -5.39
N THR A 202 -7.86 -11.30 -4.12
CA THR A 202 -8.85 -10.99 -3.10
C THR A 202 -8.33 -9.79 -2.31
N LEU A 203 -9.17 -8.77 -2.17
CA LEU A 203 -8.92 -7.64 -1.28
C LEU A 203 -9.28 -8.08 0.14
N CYS A 204 -8.36 -7.94 1.07
CA CYS A 204 -8.50 -8.48 2.42
C CYS A 204 -7.65 -7.71 3.43
N LEU A 205 -7.81 -8.03 4.70
CA LEU A 205 -6.92 -7.63 5.80
C LEU A 205 -6.36 -8.89 6.49
N PRO A 206 -5.10 -8.85 6.98
CA PRO A 206 -4.63 -9.84 7.94
C PRO A 206 -5.45 -9.73 9.24
N ALA A 207 -5.71 -10.86 9.91
CA ALA A 207 -6.51 -10.88 11.14
C ALA A 207 -5.88 -10.05 12.28
N ASP A 208 -4.57 -9.92 12.28
CA ASP A 208 -3.80 -9.16 13.29
C ASP A 208 -3.36 -7.77 12.79
N GLY A 209 -4.04 -7.23 11.77
CA GLY A 209 -3.71 -5.97 11.13
C GLY A 209 -2.60 -6.09 10.08
N ILE A 210 -2.34 -4.99 9.36
CA ILE A 210 -1.38 -4.96 8.24
C ILE A 210 0.06 -5.21 8.68
N GLY A 211 0.40 -4.89 9.93
CA GLY A 211 1.72 -5.10 10.53
C GLY A 211 2.14 -6.58 10.59
N ALA A 212 1.19 -7.51 10.53
CA ALA A 212 1.49 -8.95 10.45
C ALA A 212 2.30 -9.34 9.19
N VAL A 213 2.16 -8.57 8.11
CA VAL A 213 2.87 -8.83 6.85
C VAL A 213 4.39 -8.61 6.99
N PRO A 214 4.89 -7.43 7.38
CA PRO A 214 6.32 -7.23 7.60
C PRO A 214 6.85 -8.06 8.78
N ALA A 215 6.06 -8.30 9.82
CA ALA A 215 6.45 -9.17 10.94
C ALA A 215 6.75 -10.60 10.46
N GLN A 216 5.92 -11.16 9.56
CA GLN A 216 6.16 -12.48 8.98
C GLN A 216 7.44 -12.53 8.11
N LEU A 217 7.78 -11.44 7.41
CA LEU A 217 9.03 -11.35 6.66
C LEU A 217 10.23 -11.28 7.60
N ALA A 218 10.16 -10.48 8.66
CA ALA A 218 11.22 -10.31 9.63
C ALA A 218 11.47 -11.59 10.44
N ALA A 219 10.44 -12.34 10.80
CA ALA A 219 10.55 -13.59 11.55
C ALA A 219 11.37 -14.70 10.84
N ARG A 220 11.70 -14.52 9.57
CA ARG A 220 12.54 -15.44 8.78
C ARG A 220 14.01 -15.02 8.75
N LEU A 221 14.34 -13.87 9.28
CA LEU A 221 15.71 -13.39 9.34
C LEU A 221 16.43 -14.07 10.51
N PRO A 222 17.71 -14.42 10.35
CA PRO A 222 18.52 -14.92 11.46
C PRO A 222 18.62 -13.89 12.58
N ASP A 223 18.83 -14.37 13.80
CA ASP A 223 19.09 -13.53 14.96
C ASP A 223 20.31 -12.63 14.73
N GLY A 224 20.23 -11.39 15.22
CA GLY A 224 21.31 -10.41 15.11
C GLY A 224 21.36 -9.64 13.77
N VAL A 225 20.64 -10.05 12.74
CA VAL A 225 20.59 -9.34 11.45
C VAL A 225 19.81 -8.02 11.56
N LEU A 226 18.68 -8.02 12.24
CA LEU A 226 17.82 -6.84 12.43
C LEU A 226 18.19 -6.10 13.71
N ARG A 227 18.42 -4.79 13.58
CA ARG A 227 18.58 -3.86 14.71
C ARG A 227 17.52 -2.76 14.62
N THR A 228 16.59 -2.76 15.56
CA THR A 228 15.59 -1.67 15.74
C THR A 228 16.17 -0.57 16.65
N GLY A 229 15.58 0.64 16.61
CA GLY A 229 16.13 1.81 17.32
C GLY A 229 17.45 2.32 16.74
N ALA A 230 17.93 1.77 15.62
CA ALA A 230 19.21 2.07 14.98
C ALA A 230 19.02 3.07 13.82
N ARG A 231 18.89 4.34 14.17
CA ARG A 231 18.71 5.41 13.18
C ARG A 231 20.03 5.74 12.49
N VAL A 232 20.11 5.52 11.20
CA VAL A 232 21.21 6.01 10.34
C VAL A 232 21.01 7.49 10.08
N THR A 233 22.03 8.29 10.33
CA THR A 233 22.02 9.75 10.14
C THR A 233 22.78 10.18 8.88
N SER A 234 23.77 9.41 8.46
CA SER A 234 24.54 9.68 7.24
C SER A 234 25.19 8.43 6.68
N LEU A 235 25.54 8.48 5.41
CA LEU A 235 26.41 7.50 4.78
C LEU A 235 27.85 8.02 4.86
N THR A 236 28.78 7.14 5.23
CA THR A 236 30.23 7.41 5.25
C THR A 236 30.87 6.80 4.00
N SER A 237 32.16 7.05 3.78
CA SER A 237 32.91 6.41 2.68
C SER A 237 32.95 4.88 2.81
N GLY A 238 32.98 4.36 4.06
CA GLY A 238 33.09 2.94 4.36
C GLY A 238 31.85 2.30 4.97
N GLY A 239 30.69 2.98 5.04
CA GLY A 239 29.51 2.41 5.69
C GLY A 239 28.44 3.43 6.06
N VAL A 240 28.01 3.42 7.32
CA VAL A 240 26.97 4.30 7.86
C VAL A 240 27.31 4.79 9.26
N ALA A 241 26.87 6.02 9.58
CA ALA A 241 26.89 6.56 10.94
C ALA A 241 25.48 6.53 11.56
N LEU A 242 25.40 6.16 12.84
CA LEU A 242 24.16 6.06 13.60
C LEU A 242 23.95 7.29 14.51
N ALA A 243 22.73 7.50 14.94
CA ALA A 243 22.37 8.62 15.80
C ALA A 243 22.99 8.56 17.21
N ASP A 244 23.39 7.39 17.67
CA ASP A 244 24.09 7.16 18.95
C ASP A 244 25.61 7.41 18.87
N GLY A 245 26.11 7.80 17.67
CA GLY A 245 27.52 8.05 17.42
C GLY A 245 28.31 6.81 16.98
N ALA A 246 27.69 5.63 16.96
CA ALA A 246 28.34 4.43 16.44
C ALA A 246 28.47 4.48 14.92
N GLU A 247 29.47 3.84 14.38
CA GLU A 247 29.64 3.59 12.96
C GLU A 247 29.58 2.09 12.68
N LEU A 248 29.07 1.73 11.48
CA LEU A 248 29.07 0.36 11.00
C LEU A 248 29.70 0.34 9.61
N SER A 249 30.79 -0.40 9.49
CA SER A 249 31.53 -0.52 8.23
C SER A 249 30.90 -1.58 7.31
N ALA A 250 30.80 -1.25 6.02
CA ALA A 250 30.26 -2.13 5.00
C ALA A 250 30.77 -1.78 3.61
N ARG A 251 31.00 -2.80 2.79
CA ARG A 251 31.36 -2.61 1.36
C ARG A 251 30.21 -1.94 0.59
N THR A 252 28.99 -2.23 0.93
CA THR A 252 27.79 -1.79 0.22
C THR A 252 26.72 -1.30 1.18
N VAL A 253 26.04 -0.20 0.81
CA VAL A 253 24.87 0.30 1.54
C VAL A 253 23.65 0.36 0.63
N VAL A 254 22.55 -0.22 1.08
CA VAL A 254 21.23 -0.17 0.43
C VAL A 254 20.29 0.70 1.26
N VAL A 255 19.94 1.87 0.77
CA VAL A 255 18.95 2.75 1.40
C VAL A 255 17.55 2.28 0.98
N ALA A 256 16.81 1.71 1.94
CA ALA A 256 15.49 1.11 1.76
C ALA A 256 14.39 1.89 2.52
N THR A 257 14.65 3.14 2.85
CA THR A 257 13.74 4.05 3.57
C THR A 257 12.64 4.58 2.65
N GLY A 258 11.69 5.36 3.20
CA GLY A 258 10.77 6.17 2.41
C GLY A 258 11.50 7.19 1.54
N GLY A 259 10.88 7.66 0.46
CA GLY A 259 11.53 8.50 -0.56
C GLY A 259 12.21 9.74 0.00
N ARG A 260 11.55 10.47 0.90
CA ARG A 260 12.11 11.67 1.54
C ARG A 260 13.39 11.35 2.30
N ALA A 261 13.35 10.39 3.22
CA ALA A 261 14.52 9.99 4.00
C ALA A 261 15.62 9.36 3.10
N ALA A 262 15.25 8.71 2.00
CA ALA A 262 16.21 8.23 1.03
C ALA A 262 16.94 9.39 0.33
N ALA A 263 16.25 10.47 -0.03
CA ALA A 263 16.86 11.66 -0.64
C ALA A 263 17.74 12.44 0.35
N GLU A 264 17.42 12.42 1.64
CA GLU A 264 18.27 12.99 2.69
C GLU A 264 19.60 12.21 2.83
N LEU A 265 19.55 10.88 2.79
CA LEU A 265 20.74 10.01 2.88
C LEU A 265 21.52 9.94 1.58
N LEU A 266 20.89 10.16 0.44
CA LEU A 266 21.47 10.11 -0.91
C LEU A 266 21.15 11.41 -1.66
N PRO A 267 21.86 12.52 -1.37
CA PRO A 267 21.64 13.80 -2.03
C PRO A 267 21.73 13.67 -3.56
N GLY A 268 20.70 14.14 -4.26
CA GLY A 268 20.58 14.00 -5.72
C GLY A 268 19.77 12.78 -6.16
N LEU A 269 19.28 11.96 -5.25
CA LEU A 269 18.33 10.90 -5.58
C LEU A 269 17.00 11.52 -6.05
N ASP A 270 16.60 11.25 -7.30
CA ASP A 270 15.28 11.62 -7.81
C ASP A 270 14.19 10.78 -7.15
N VAL A 271 13.34 11.42 -6.37
CA VAL A 271 12.18 10.83 -5.71
C VAL A 271 10.89 11.56 -6.09
N PRO A 272 9.80 10.83 -6.38
CA PRO A 272 8.52 11.46 -6.65
C PRO A 272 7.97 12.16 -5.39
N GLY A 273 7.12 13.15 -5.58
CA GLY A 273 6.36 13.74 -4.48
C GLY A 273 5.52 12.70 -3.74
N GLY A 274 5.33 12.90 -2.45
CA GLY A 274 4.50 12.02 -1.62
C GLY A 274 3.06 12.51 -1.54
N ARG A 275 2.12 11.58 -1.42
CA ARG A 275 0.70 11.81 -1.17
C ARG A 275 0.39 11.52 0.29
N THR A 276 -0.28 12.43 0.96
CA THR A 276 -0.63 12.33 2.39
C THR A 276 -2.06 11.81 2.54
N VAL A 277 -2.27 10.94 3.50
CA VAL A 277 -3.60 10.47 3.90
C VAL A 277 -3.74 10.54 5.41
N THR A 278 -4.93 10.91 5.86
CA THR A 278 -5.33 10.81 7.27
C THR A 278 -6.42 9.75 7.41
N THR A 279 -6.29 8.87 8.38
CA THR A 279 -7.32 7.89 8.74
C THR A 279 -7.88 8.26 10.12
N LEU A 280 -9.20 8.38 10.19
CA LEU A 280 -9.98 8.58 11.38
C LEU A 280 -10.54 7.23 11.83
N TYR A 281 -10.43 6.92 13.11
CA TYR A 281 -10.97 5.70 13.71
C TYR A 281 -12.02 6.09 14.75
N HIS A 282 -13.24 5.53 14.58
CA HIS A 282 -14.34 5.73 15.48
C HIS A 282 -14.86 4.41 16.03
N ALA A 283 -15.28 4.40 17.29
CA ALA A 283 -15.97 3.27 17.90
C ALA A 283 -17.48 3.59 18.01
N ALA A 284 -18.30 2.72 17.47
CA ALA A 284 -19.76 2.76 17.59
C ALA A 284 -20.26 1.60 18.47
N ALA A 285 -21.27 1.84 19.28
CA ALA A 285 -21.87 0.81 20.15
C ALA A 285 -22.45 -0.37 19.34
N ARG A 286 -22.90 -0.11 18.11
CA ARG A 286 -23.41 -1.11 17.16
C ARG A 286 -22.82 -0.83 15.77
N SER A 287 -22.66 -1.88 14.99
CA SER A 287 -22.21 -1.75 13.60
C SER A 287 -23.21 -0.94 12.78
N PRO A 288 -22.75 0.16 12.15
CA PRO A 288 -23.61 0.95 11.27
C PRO A 288 -23.85 0.28 9.91
N LEU A 289 -23.03 -0.71 9.54
CA LEU A 289 -23.14 -1.49 8.33
C LEU A 289 -22.67 -2.92 8.61
N ALA A 290 -23.60 -3.86 8.77
CA ALA A 290 -23.33 -5.24 9.16
C ALA A 290 -22.75 -6.08 8.01
N GLU A 291 -21.72 -5.58 7.33
CA GLU A 291 -21.00 -6.27 6.26
C GLU A 291 -19.59 -5.70 6.03
N PRO A 292 -18.62 -6.52 5.60
CA PRO A 292 -17.25 -6.10 5.33
C PRO A 292 -17.13 -5.42 3.96
N THR A 293 -17.83 -4.30 3.75
CA THR A 293 -17.90 -3.59 2.48
C THR A 293 -17.22 -2.22 2.60
N LEU A 294 -16.43 -1.85 1.58
CA LEU A 294 -15.91 -0.49 1.45
C LEU A 294 -17.03 0.45 1.03
N VAL A 295 -17.17 1.56 1.72
CA VAL A 295 -18.05 2.68 1.40
C VAL A 295 -17.20 3.81 0.84
N VAL A 296 -17.60 4.40 -0.26
CA VAL A 296 -16.99 5.60 -0.87
C VAL A 296 -18.05 6.68 -1.05
N ASP A 297 -17.63 7.94 -1.05
CA ASP A 297 -18.54 9.08 -1.20
C ASP A 297 -18.42 9.70 -2.60
N SER A 298 -19.52 9.76 -3.35
CA SER A 298 -19.54 10.37 -4.69
C SER A 298 -19.21 11.87 -4.68
N ARG A 299 -19.40 12.54 -3.54
CA ARG A 299 -19.00 13.95 -3.31
C ARG A 299 -17.55 14.09 -2.84
N ARG A 300 -16.83 12.96 -2.62
CA ARG A 300 -15.40 12.91 -2.25
C ARG A 300 -15.04 13.59 -0.92
N ARG A 301 -15.97 13.69 0.02
CA ARG A 301 -15.73 14.21 1.38
C ARG A 301 -14.83 13.27 2.19
N PHE A 302 -14.87 11.97 1.85
CA PHE A 302 -13.90 10.96 2.30
C PHE A 302 -13.54 10.00 1.15
N LEU A 303 -12.35 9.41 1.21
CA LEU A 303 -11.87 8.46 0.19
C LEU A 303 -12.57 7.11 0.31
N ASN A 304 -12.60 6.57 1.50
CA ASN A 304 -13.26 5.32 1.83
C ASN A 304 -13.57 5.26 3.32
N SER A 305 -14.57 4.46 3.66
CA SER A 305 -14.89 4.07 5.03
C SER A 305 -15.25 2.60 5.06
N CYS A 306 -15.02 1.92 6.17
CA CYS A 306 -15.47 0.55 6.39
C CYS A 306 -15.56 0.25 7.89
N VAL A 307 -16.39 -0.74 8.23
CA VAL A 307 -16.48 -1.29 9.57
C VAL A 307 -15.47 -2.44 9.69
N LEU A 308 -14.33 -2.19 10.33
CA LEU A 308 -13.23 -3.16 10.43
C LEU A 308 -13.64 -4.41 11.22
N THR A 309 -14.48 -4.25 12.23
CA THR A 309 -14.99 -5.39 13.03
C THR A 309 -15.93 -6.31 12.25
N GLU A 310 -16.52 -5.86 11.15
CA GLU A 310 -17.23 -6.73 10.22
C GLU A 310 -16.27 -7.54 9.32
N VAL A 311 -15.08 -6.99 9.05
CA VAL A 311 -14.02 -7.74 8.37
C VAL A 311 -13.46 -8.81 9.31
N HIS A 312 -13.17 -8.43 10.56
CA HIS A 312 -12.75 -9.36 11.60
C HIS A 312 -13.12 -8.84 13.00
N PRO A 313 -13.92 -9.58 13.79
CA PRO A 313 -14.32 -9.15 15.13
C PRO A 313 -13.15 -8.83 16.07
N GLY A 314 -12.00 -9.48 15.90
CA GLY A 314 -10.78 -9.24 16.69
C GLY A 314 -10.12 -7.85 16.52
N PHE A 315 -10.69 -6.96 15.71
CA PHE A 315 -10.25 -5.55 15.66
C PHE A 315 -10.72 -4.72 16.87
N ALA A 316 -11.67 -5.22 17.67
CA ALA A 316 -12.09 -4.63 18.93
C ALA A 316 -12.26 -5.72 20.00
N ASP A 317 -11.71 -5.52 21.21
CA ASP A 317 -11.77 -6.49 22.30
C ASP A 317 -13.10 -6.43 23.06
N ASP A 318 -13.78 -5.28 23.02
CA ASP A 318 -15.00 -4.98 23.77
C ASP A 318 -16.30 -5.22 22.98
N GLY A 319 -16.19 -5.70 21.75
CA GLY A 319 -17.33 -6.00 20.88
C GLY A 319 -17.99 -4.78 20.23
N ARG A 320 -17.46 -3.57 20.43
CA ARG A 320 -17.90 -2.38 19.69
C ARG A 320 -17.50 -2.45 18.22
N ALA A 321 -18.23 -1.75 17.38
CA ALA A 321 -17.88 -1.61 15.99
C ALA A 321 -16.75 -0.59 15.81
N LEU A 322 -15.64 -0.97 15.15
CA LEU A 322 -14.56 -0.08 14.79
C LEU A 322 -14.73 0.36 13.33
N VAL A 323 -14.96 1.65 13.13
CA VAL A 323 -15.09 2.28 11.80
C VAL A 323 -13.79 2.98 11.45
N SER A 324 -13.24 2.69 10.28
CA SER A 324 -12.06 3.33 9.71
C SER A 324 -12.47 4.21 8.53
N THR A 325 -12.06 5.47 8.51
CA THR A 325 -12.38 6.42 7.43
C THR A 325 -11.13 7.16 6.98
N SER A 326 -10.82 7.08 5.69
CA SER A 326 -9.64 7.74 5.10
C SER A 326 -10.02 9.02 4.38
N VAL A 327 -9.18 10.04 4.53
CA VAL A 327 -9.34 11.39 3.94
C VAL A 327 -8.01 11.82 3.32
N LEU A 328 -8.03 12.53 2.20
CA LEU A 328 -6.83 13.11 1.61
C LEU A 328 -6.22 14.19 2.51
N GLY A 329 -4.88 14.25 2.51
CA GLY A 329 -4.14 15.29 3.19
C GLY A 329 -4.22 15.21 4.72
N THR A 330 -4.21 16.40 5.34
CA THR A 330 -4.25 16.59 6.79
C THR A 330 -5.44 17.48 7.13
N PRO A 331 -6.66 16.92 7.27
CA PRO A 331 -7.87 17.70 7.49
C PRO A 331 -7.81 18.48 8.81
N GLY A 332 -8.26 19.73 8.77
CA GLY A 332 -8.48 20.55 9.96
C GLY A 332 -9.78 20.14 10.70
N PRO A 333 -10.08 20.78 11.87
CA PRO A 333 -11.26 20.43 12.65
C PRO A 333 -12.59 20.59 11.88
N ALA A 334 -12.73 21.64 11.06
CA ALA A 334 -13.93 21.87 10.25
C ALA A 334 -14.11 20.77 9.19
N GLU A 335 -13.02 20.40 8.50
CA GLU A 335 -13.05 19.31 7.51
C GLU A 335 -13.36 17.95 8.15
N VAL A 336 -12.89 17.71 9.38
CA VAL A 336 -13.24 16.50 10.14
C VAL A 336 -14.74 16.47 10.44
N ALA A 337 -15.32 17.61 10.85
CA ALA A 337 -16.76 17.70 11.10
C ALA A 337 -17.59 17.45 9.83
N ASP A 338 -17.13 17.94 8.67
CA ASP A 338 -17.75 17.67 7.37
C ASP A 338 -17.69 16.18 7.00
N VAL A 339 -16.55 15.51 7.31
CA VAL A 339 -16.39 14.05 7.13
C VAL A 339 -17.36 13.29 8.05
N GLU A 340 -17.47 13.67 9.31
CA GLU A 340 -18.38 13.03 10.26
C GLU A 340 -19.85 13.19 9.84
N ALA A 341 -20.23 14.38 9.36
CA ALA A 341 -21.55 14.61 8.78
C ALA A 341 -21.79 13.70 7.56
N ALA A 342 -20.78 13.58 6.67
CA ALA A 342 -20.84 12.69 5.51
C ALA A 342 -20.98 11.20 5.90
N LEU A 343 -20.32 10.78 6.98
CA LEU A 343 -20.48 9.43 7.52
C LEU A 343 -21.89 9.19 8.07
N GLY A 344 -22.47 10.20 8.75
CA GLY A 344 -23.85 10.15 9.21
C GLY A 344 -24.84 9.92 8.07
N GLU A 345 -24.65 10.65 6.95
CA GLU A 345 -25.44 10.46 5.73
C GLU A 345 -25.21 9.07 5.11
N ALA A 346 -23.95 8.66 4.98
CA ALA A 346 -23.58 7.43 4.27
C ALA A 346 -24.04 6.15 5.00
N TYR A 347 -23.99 6.18 6.32
CA TYR A 347 -24.40 5.05 7.17
C TYR A 347 -25.83 5.16 7.69
N GLY A 348 -26.51 6.29 7.49
CA GLY A 348 -27.87 6.51 7.98
C GLY A 348 -27.94 6.48 9.51
N THR A 349 -26.96 7.04 10.22
CA THR A 349 -26.83 6.97 11.67
C THR A 349 -26.34 8.31 12.25
N ASP A 350 -26.58 8.50 13.55
CA ASP A 350 -26.02 9.64 14.29
C ASP A 350 -24.57 9.35 14.69
N VAL A 351 -23.64 9.99 14.00
CA VAL A 351 -22.19 9.87 14.26
C VAL A 351 -21.76 10.61 15.51
N ALA A 352 -22.53 11.58 16.00
CA ALA A 352 -22.24 12.27 17.27
C ALA A 352 -22.23 11.31 18.49
N ALA A 353 -22.86 10.13 18.35
CA ALA A 353 -22.82 9.08 19.36
C ALA A 353 -21.56 8.18 19.25
N TRP A 354 -20.70 8.38 18.27
CA TRP A 354 -19.47 7.60 18.11
C TRP A 354 -18.33 8.21 18.92
N GLU A 355 -17.49 7.36 19.47
CA GLU A 355 -16.27 7.76 20.16
C GLU A 355 -15.12 7.89 19.13
N ALA A 356 -14.44 9.04 19.09
CA ALA A 356 -13.22 9.20 18.34
C ALA A 356 -12.08 8.44 19.05
N VAL A 357 -11.68 7.29 18.49
CA VAL A 357 -10.65 6.41 19.08
C VAL A 357 -9.25 6.89 18.79
N HIS A 358 -8.98 7.18 17.51
CA HIS A 358 -7.64 7.52 17.07
C HIS A 358 -7.64 8.24 15.72
N ARG A 359 -6.60 9.04 15.50
CA ARG A 359 -6.34 9.69 14.22
C ARG A 359 -4.89 9.48 13.81
N VAL A 360 -4.68 9.01 12.60
CA VAL A 360 -3.34 8.80 12.04
C VAL A 360 -3.20 9.57 10.74
N THR A 361 -2.23 10.48 10.68
CA THR A 361 -1.80 11.11 9.42
C THR A 361 -0.50 10.46 8.97
N VAL A 362 -0.48 9.94 7.75
CA VAL A 362 0.70 9.35 7.13
C VAL A 362 1.18 10.28 6.02
N PRO A 363 2.22 11.07 6.27
CA PRO A 363 2.88 11.84 5.21
C PRO A 363 3.59 10.87 4.27
N ASP A 364 3.62 11.20 2.98
CA ASP A 364 4.26 10.35 1.95
C ASP A 364 3.73 8.89 1.96
N ALA A 365 2.42 8.73 2.25
CA ALA A 365 1.76 7.43 2.31
C ALA A 365 1.89 6.65 1.00
N LEU A 366 1.87 7.36 -0.14
CA LEU A 366 2.03 6.81 -1.47
C LEU A 366 2.87 7.77 -2.32
N PRO A 367 3.83 7.30 -3.15
CA PRO A 367 4.51 8.15 -4.12
C PRO A 367 3.53 8.58 -5.22
N ALA A 368 3.61 9.83 -5.67
CA ALA A 368 2.89 10.28 -6.85
C ALA A 368 3.42 9.57 -8.11
N MET A 369 2.53 9.16 -8.98
CA MET A 369 2.84 8.33 -10.14
C MET A 369 2.21 8.86 -11.44
N PRO A 370 2.42 10.15 -11.79
CA PRO A 370 1.93 10.69 -13.06
C PRO A 370 2.67 10.08 -14.26
N PRO A 371 2.06 10.11 -15.47
CA PRO A 371 2.77 9.75 -16.70
C PRO A 371 3.80 10.84 -17.09
N PRO A 372 4.90 10.48 -17.75
CA PRO A 372 5.31 9.11 -18.08
C PRO A 372 5.94 8.40 -16.86
N LEU A 373 5.36 7.28 -16.42
CA LEU A 373 5.82 6.55 -15.25
C LEU A 373 6.83 5.47 -15.63
N ALA A 374 8.03 5.53 -15.06
CA ALA A 374 8.94 4.40 -15.08
C ALA A 374 8.49 3.38 -14.03
N LEU A 375 7.79 2.31 -14.46
CA LEU A 375 7.29 1.24 -13.57
C LEU A 375 8.40 0.49 -12.81
N SER A 376 9.65 0.77 -13.15
CA SER A 376 10.83 0.12 -12.58
C SER A 376 12.06 0.97 -12.92
N ARG A 377 12.79 1.39 -11.90
CA ARG A 377 14.05 2.15 -12.03
C ARG A 377 15.20 1.30 -11.51
N THR A 378 16.43 1.54 -11.98
CA THR A 378 17.63 0.95 -11.37
C THR A 378 17.71 1.35 -9.90
N THR A 379 18.27 0.48 -9.09
CA THR A 379 18.51 0.79 -7.66
C THR A 379 19.90 1.35 -7.43
N ARG A 380 20.81 1.25 -8.40
CA ARG A 380 22.15 1.84 -8.33
C ARG A 380 22.07 3.35 -8.25
N PHE A 381 22.74 3.92 -7.27
CA PHE A 381 22.89 5.38 -7.10
C PHE A 381 24.34 5.82 -7.38
N GLY A 382 25.30 5.03 -6.94
CA GLY A 382 26.73 5.26 -7.12
C GLY A 382 27.54 4.02 -6.71
N PRO A 383 28.86 4.07 -6.72
CA PRO A 383 29.71 2.96 -6.31
C PRO A 383 29.35 2.49 -4.87
N GLY A 384 28.98 1.23 -4.72
CA GLY A 384 28.60 0.65 -3.44
C GLY A 384 27.34 1.26 -2.79
N ARG A 385 26.56 2.09 -3.50
CA ARG A 385 25.36 2.78 -2.97
C ARG A 385 24.13 2.47 -3.81
N TYR A 386 23.06 2.08 -3.15
CA TYR A 386 21.80 1.65 -3.78
C TYR A 386 20.60 2.28 -3.06
N ALA A 387 19.51 2.50 -3.79
CA ALA A 387 18.23 2.93 -3.23
C ALA A 387 17.12 2.01 -3.69
N CYS A 388 16.27 1.53 -2.76
CA CYS A 388 15.09 0.75 -3.08
C CYS A 388 13.88 1.20 -2.26
N GLY A 389 12.69 0.92 -2.78
CA GLY A 389 11.41 1.33 -2.21
C GLY A 389 10.35 1.34 -3.30
N ASP A 390 9.12 1.59 -2.93
CA ASP A 390 8.02 1.78 -3.88
C ASP A 390 8.21 3.01 -4.77
N HIS A 391 8.91 4.03 -4.29
CA HIS A 391 9.33 5.22 -5.05
C HIS A 391 10.33 4.93 -6.19
N ARG A 392 10.97 3.75 -6.17
CA ARG A 392 11.85 3.26 -7.26
C ARG A 392 11.17 2.24 -8.17
N ALA A 393 9.87 1.97 -7.92
CA ALA A 393 9.05 1.02 -8.69
C ALA A 393 7.63 1.56 -8.84
N THR A 394 6.65 0.88 -8.25
CA THR A 394 5.25 1.31 -8.21
C THR A 394 4.81 1.47 -6.76
N GLY A 395 3.98 2.47 -6.48
CA GLY A 395 3.43 2.75 -5.15
C GLY A 395 2.50 1.63 -4.68
N SER A 396 3.09 0.55 -4.20
CA SER A 396 2.37 -0.63 -3.72
C SER A 396 3.30 -1.56 -2.94
N VAL A 397 2.73 -2.45 -2.14
CA VAL A 397 3.48 -3.57 -1.49
C VAL A 397 4.23 -4.40 -2.54
N GLN A 398 3.60 -4.67 -3.69
CA GLN A 398 4.25 -5.36 -4.81
C GLN A 398 5.49 -4.60 -5.31
N GLY A 399 5.37 -3.28 -5.50
CA GLY A 399 6.47 -2.44 -5.98
C GLY A 399 7.61 -2.36 -4.97
N ALA A 400 7.30 -2.18 -3.69
CA ALA A 400 8.29 -2.16 -2.62
C ALA A 400 9.09 -3.47 -2.56
N LEU A 401 8.42 -4.62 -2.49
CA LEU A 401 9.05 -5.94 -2.48
C LEU A 401 9.88 -6.20 -3.75
N ALA A 402 9.37 -5.83 -4.92
CA ALA A 402 10.07 -6.02 -6.20
C ALA A 402 11.31 -5.12 -6.31
N SER A 403 11.25 -3.91 -5.77
CA SER A 403 12.39 -2.99 -5.73
C SER A 403 13.49 -3.53 -4.81
N GLY A 404 13.14 -4.05 -3.63
CA GLY A 404 14.10 -4.72 -2.73
C GLY A 404 14.80 -5.92 -3.39
N THR A 405 14.01 -6.77 -4.07
CA THR A 405 14.57 -7.91 -4.85
C THR A 405 15.54 -7.43 -5.93
N ARG A 406 15.22 -6.31 -6.59
CA ARG A 406 16.09 -5.74 -7.62
C ARG A 406 17.38 -5.21 -7.01
N ALA A 407 17.32 -4.52 -5.88
CA ALA A 407 18.50 -4.02 -5.19
C ALA A 407 19.45 -5.17 -4.83
N ALA A 408 18.93 -6.23 -4.23
CA ALA A 408 19.74 -7.42 -3.93
C ALA A 408 20.43 -7.99 -5.18
N ARG A 409 19.66 -8.15 -6.28
CA ARG A 409 20.23 -8.66 -7.54
C ARG A 409 21.30 -7.75 -8.12
N GLU A 410 21.11 -6.43 -8.08
CA GLU A 410 22.09 -5.45 -8.61
C GLU A 410 23.34 -5.42 -7.74
N VAL A 411 23.20 -5.49 -6.40
CA VAL A 411 24.34 -5.62 -5.46
C VAL A 411 25.15 -6.88 -5.76
N LEU A 412 24.50 -8.04 -5.88
CA LEU A 412 25.19 -9.31 -6.15
C LEU A 412 25.90 -9.30 -7.49
N ALA A 413 25.33 -8.69 -8.52
CA ALA A 413 25.96 -8.57 -9.84
C ALA A 413 27.22 -7.71 -9.78
N ASP A 414 27.19 -6.59 -9.04
CA ASP A 414 28.32 -5.67 -8.93
C ASP A 414 29.45 -6.27 -8.10
N LEU A 415 29.16 -6.87 -6.94
CA LEU A 415 30.15 -7.58 -6.14
C LEU A 415 30.81 -8.75 -6.88
N SER A 416 30.07 -9.44 -7.75
CA SER A 416 30.64 -10.52 -8.57
C SER A 416 31.58 -10.01 -9.65
N ASN A 417 31.37 -8.79 -10.14
CA ASN A 417 32.25 -8.14 -11.14
C ASN A 417 33.52 -7.58 -10.50
N GLU A 418 33.46 -7.10 -9.25
CA GLU A 418 34.64 -6.61 -8.50
C GLU A 418 35.61 -7.75 -8.16
N ASN A 419 35.13 -8.97 -8.05
CA ASN A 419 35.94 -10.16 -7.72
C ASN A 419 36.53 -10.86 -8.97
N ARG A 420 36.36 -10.28 -10.17
CA ARG A 420 36.94 -10.78 -11.43
C ARG A 420 38.07 -9.88 -11.92
#